data_ad0a60379d8031ee6c12231f97c725e4
#
_entry.id   ad0a60379d8031ee6c12231f97c725e4
#
_cell.length_a   1.000
_cell.length_b   1.000
_cell.length_c   1.000
_cell.angle_alpha   90.00
_cell.angle_beta   90.00
_cell.angle_gamma   90.00
#
_symmetry.space_group_name_H-M   'P 1'
#
loop_
_entity.id
_entity.type
_entity.pdbx_description
1 polymer ?
#
loop_
_entity_poly.entity_id
_entity_poly.type
_entity_poly.pdbx_seq_one_letter_code
_entity_poly.pdbx_strand_id
1 'polypeptide(L)'
;AQVMEACKDAGLTVPDSVGVIGADNDELVCGLSDPPMSSVAINFERAGYEAAHALERLMRKRQPVPAKIIALPTHIVTRRSTDVIAVSDPVVARALRFIRDHPGHPIRVEEVAKLASLSRRTLERRFRRVMGCSVLHQIRRVRSDEIARLLLETQLPVGQIAARLGFADVQHFARYFRATRRTTPLAFRRALGKHPAASG
;
A
#
# COMPACT_ATOMS: atom_id res chain seq x y z
N ALA A 1 -13.09 3.25 14.14
CA ALA A 1 -13.11 3.55 15.59
C ALA A 1 -13.97 2.51 16.33
N GLN A 2 -15.28 2.37 16.05
CA GLN A 2 -16.22 1.50 16.79
C GLN A 2 -15.76 0.03 16.90
N VAL A 3 -15.23 -0.56 15.80
CA VAL A 3 -14.73 -1.96 15.83
C VAL A 3 -13.55 -2.10 16.79
N MET A 4 -12.67 -1.11 16.87
CA MET A 4 -11.52 -1.12 17.79
C MET A 4 -11.98 -1.10 19.24
N GLU A 5 -12.97 -0.27 19.56
CA GLU A 5 -13.59 -0.22 20.88
C GLU A 5 -14.27 -1.55 21.24
N ALA A 6 -15.06 -2.11 20.28
CA ALA A 6 -15.71 -3.40 20.50
C ALA A 6 -14.69 -4.55 20.74
N CYS A 7 -13.54 -4.53 20.06
CA CYS A 7 -12.45 -5.49 20.34
C CYS A 7 -11.93 -5.33 21.78
N LYS A 8 -11.74 -4.08 22.21
CA LYS A 8 -11.26 -3.77 23.56
C LYS A 8 -12.25 -4.22 24.63
N ASP A 9 -13.55 -3.94 24.42
CA ASP A 9 -14.62 -4.36 25.33
C ASP A 9 -14.75 -5.89 25.42
N ALA A 10 -14.48 -6.57 24.29
CA ALA A 10 -14.46 -8.04 24.24
C ALA A 10 -13.16 -8.68 24.77
N GLY A 11 -12.19 -7.88 25.24
CA GLY A 11 -10.89 -8.36 25.71
C GLY A 11 -9.98 -8.90 24.58
N LEU A 12 -10.26 -8.53 23.33
CA LEU A 12 -9.47 -8.92 22.18
C LEU A 12 -8.35 -7.90 21.94
N THR A 13 -7.12 -8.39 21.86
CA THR A 13 -5.95 -7.53 21.56
C THR A 13 -5.81 -7.32 20.05
N VAL A 14 -5.72 -6.07 19.62
CA VAL A 14 -5.38 -5.69 18.25
C VAL A 14 -3.91 -5.26 18.22
N PRO A 15 -3.07 -5.84 17.40
CA PRO A 15 -3.35 -6.78 16.31
C PRO A 15 -3.24 -8.27 16.68
N ASP A 16 -2.85 -8.64 17.91
CA ASP A 16 -2.39 -9.99 18.23
C ASP A 16 -3.50 -11.06 18.12
N SER A 17 -4.71 -10.74 18.55
CA SER A 17 -5.87 -11.65 18.45
C SER A 17 -6.67 -11.41 17.18
N VAL A 18 -6.80 -10.15 16.76
CA VAL A 18 -7.63 -9.73 15.62
C VAL A 18 -6.96 -8.61 14.86
N GLY A 19 -6.79 -8.76 13.55
CA GLY A 19 -6.38 -7.66 12.68
C GLY A 19 -7.59 -6.81 12.27
N VAL A 20 -7.49 -5.48 12.38
CA VAL A 20 -8.55 -4.55 12.00
C VAL A 20 -8.09 -3.66 10.87
N ILE A 21 -8.90 -3.58 9.80
CA ILE A 21 -8.67 -2.66 8.69
C ILE A 21 -9.92 -1.78 8.49
N GLY A 22 -9.70 -0.49 8.35
CA GLY A 22 -10.73 0.49 8.03
C GLY A 22 -10.82 0.81 6.55
N ALA A 23 -11.69 1.76 6.21
CA ALA A 23 -11.79 2.39 4.90
C ALA A 23 -11.64 3.92 5.06
N ASP A 24 -11.49 4.62 3.92
CA ASP A 24 -11.40 6.06 3.76
C ASP A 24 -10.05 6.70 4.12
N ASN A 25 -9.23 6.02 4.92
CA ASN A 25 -7.92 6.48 5.36
C ASN A 25 -7.92 7.92 5.92
N ASP A 26 -8.91 8.24 6.75
CA ASP A 26 -8.85 9.48 7.55
C ASP A 26 -7.62 9.43 8.45
N GLU A 27 -6.67 10.34 8.21
CA GLU A 27 -5.36 10.33 8.87
C GLU A 27 -5.47 10.58 10.38
N LEU A 28 -6.43 11.43 10.79
CA LEU A 28 -6.67 11.71 12.20
C LEU A 28 -7.27 10.48 12.89
N VAL A 29 -8.32 9.92 12.36
CA VAL A 29 -8.99 8.75 12.93
C VAL A 29 -8.06 7.55 12.96
N CYS A 30 -7.35 7.31 11.86
CA CYS A 30 -6.43 6.17 11.77
C CYS A 30 -5.17 6.34 12.62
N GLY A 31 -4.65 7.57 12.71
CA GLY A 31 -3.44 7.88 13.49
C GLY A 31 -3.67 7.93 15.00
N LEU A 32 -4.84 8.43 15.43
CA LEU A 32 -5.20 8.52 16.85
C LEU A 32 -5.76 7.22 17.42
N SER A 33 -6.08 6.23 16.58
CA SER A 33 -6.48 4.91 17.07
C SER A 33 -5.33 4.22 17.80
N ASP A 34 -5.64 3.46 18.83
CA ASP A 34 -4.65 2.64 19.55
C ASP A 34 -5.01 1.15 19.45
N PRO A 35 -4.18 0.36 18.71
CA PRO A 35 -3.06 0.78 17.87
C PRO A 35 -3.49 1.54 16.61
N PRO A 36 -2.58 2.33 15.96
CA PRO A 36 -2.88 3.03 14.72
C PRO A 36 -3.48 2.12 13.66
N MET A 37 -4.62 2.54 13.08
CA MET A 37 -5.47 1.69 12.25
C MET A 37 -5.05 1.69 10.78
N SER A 38 -4.80 0.52 10.22
CA SER A 38 -4.65 0.31 8.79
C SER A 38 -5.96 0.62 8.05
N SER A 39 -5.88 1.16 6.86
CA SER A 39 -7.07 1.55 6.12
C SER A 39 -6.90 1.43 4.61
N VAL A 40 -7.99 1.16 3.91
CA VAL A 40 -8.08 1.27 2.46
C VAL A 40 -8.25 2.74 2.09
N ALA A 41 -7.28 3.31 1.38
CA ALA A 41 -7.39 4.66 0.87
C ALA A 41 -8.34 4.72 -0.33
N ILE A 42 -9.21 5.72 -0.36
CA ILE A 42 -10.19 5.96 -1.42
C ILE A 42 -9.90 7.33 -2.06
N ASN A 43 -10.05 7.42 -3.38
CA ASN A 43 -9.77 8.65 -4.10
C ASN A 43 -10.98 9.58 -4.14
N PHE A 44 -11.32 10.17 -3.00
CA PHE A 44 -12.40 11.14 -2.89
C PHE A 44 -12.13 12.44 -3.65
N GLU A 45 -10.88 12.90 -3.69
CA GLU A 45 -10.50 14.12 -4.41
C GLU A 45 -10.84 14.01 -5.90
N ARG A 46 -10.52 12.87 -6.51
CA ARG A 46 -10.86 12.61 -7.91
C ARG A 46 -12.37 12.50 -8.12
N ALA A 47 -13.07 11.78 -7.25
CA ALA A 47 -14.52 11.65 -7.33
C ALA A 47 -15.22 13.01 -7.19
N GLY A 48 -14.75 13.87 -6.28
CA GLY A 48 -15.22 15.24 -6.12
C GLY A 48 -14.97 16.09 -7.36
N TYR A 49 -13.78 16.00 -7.96
CA TYR A 49 -13.47 16.70 -9.21
C TYR A 49 -14.38 16.25 -10.37
N GLU A 50 -14.56 14.94 -10.53
CA GLU A 50 -15.46 14.38 -11.57
C GLU A 50 -16.92 14.80 -11.33
N ALA A 51 -17.36 14.87 -10.07
CA ALA A 51 -18.69 15.34 -9.71
C ALA A 51 -18.88 16.84 -10.04
N ALA A 52 -17.91 17.69 -9.71
CA ALA A 52 -17.94 19.10 -10.04
C ALA A 52 -17.96 19.32 -11.57
N HIS A 53 -17.14 18.56 -12.30
CA HIS A 53 -17.12 18.62 -13.76
C HIS A 53 -18.45 18.14 -14.39
N ALA A 54 -19.05 17.09 -13.84
CA ALA A 54 -20.37 16.64 -14.28
C ALA A 54 -21.44 17.71 -14.02
N LEU A 55 -21.43 18.34 -12.85
CA LEU A 55 -22.34 19.44 -12.52
C LEU A 55 -22.16 20.63 -13.47
N GLU A 56 -20.94 21.05 -13.76
CA GLU A 56 -20.66 22.12 -14.72
C GLU A 56 -21.26 21.82 -16.10
N ARG A 57 -21.11 20.56 -16.58
CA ARG A 57 -21.69 20.13 -17.87
C ARG A 57 -23.22 20.20 -17.86
N LEU A 58 -23.86 19.78 -16.78
CA LEU A 58 -25.32 19.89 -16.60
C LEU A 58 -25.77 21.36 -16.63
N MET A 59 -25.09 22.24 -15.90
CA MET A 59 -25.41 23.66 -15.86
C MET A 59 -25.28 24.33 -17.24
N ARG A 60 -24.31 23.91 -18.05
CA ARG A 60 -24.10 24.40 -19.41
C ARG A 60 -25.00 23.71 -20.45
N LYS A 61 -25.96 22.89 -20.06
CA LYS A 61 -26.83 22.07 -20.92
C LYS A 61 -26.07 21.28 -22.01
N ARG A 62 -24.84 20.87 -21.72
CA ARG A 62 -23.97 20.10 -22.60
C ARG A 62 -23.99 18.64 -22.17
N GLN A 63 -24.59 17.81 -23.02
CA GLN A 63 -24.46 16.33 -23.09
C GLN A 63 -24.67 15.46 -21.82
N PRO A 64 -25.06 14.19 -21.98
CA PRO A 64 -25.33 13.30 -20.86
C PRO A 64 -24.09 13.14 -19.97
N VAL A 65 -24.29 13.26 -18.66
CA VAL A 65 -23.29 13.02 -17.63
C VAL A 65 -23.44 11.61 -17.09
N PRO A 66 -22.39 11.01 -16.53
CA PRO A 66 -22.50 9.71 -15.88
C PRO A 66 -23.57 9.76 -14.79
N ALA A 67 -24.48 8.80 -14.81
CA ALA A 67 -25.52 8.70 -13.76
C ALA A 67 -24.93 8.39 -12.37
N LYS A 68 -23.67 7.93 -12.34
CA LYS A 68 -23.00 7.51 -11.10
C LYS A 68 -21.52 7.81 -11.19
N ILE A 69 -20.96 8.44 -10.15
CA ILE A 69 -19.54 8.64 -9.95
C ILE A 69 -19.12 7.77 -8.78
N ILE A 70 -18.09 6.96 -8.98
CA ILE A 70 -17.63 6.00 -7.99
C ILE A 70 -16.24 6.41 -7.52
N ALA A 71 -16.10 6.66 -6.23
CA ALA A 71 -14.78 6.79 -5.61
C ALA A 71 -14.13 5.41 -5.49
N LEU A 72 -13.02 5.21 -6.20
CA LEU A 72 -12.33 3.92 -6.25
C LEU A 72 -11.28 3.80 -5.14
N PRO A 73 -11.09 2.59 -4.59
CA PRO A 73 -9.96 2.31 -3.71
C PRO A 73 -8.65 2.43 -4.49
N THR A 74 -7.63 2.99 -3.86
CA THR A 74 -6.31 3.20 -4.47
C THR A 74 -5.27 2.20 -3.95
N HIS A 75 -5.08 2.14 -2.64
CA HIS A 75 -4.11 1.28 -1.98
C HIS A 75 -4.48 1.08 -0.51
N ILE A 76 -3.76 0.18 0.15
CA ILE A 76 -3.89 -0.04 1.59
C ILE A 76 -2.76 0.70 2.29
N VAL A 77 -3.12 1.58 3.22
CA VAL A 77 -2.17 2.19 4.15
C VAL A 77 -2.05 1.28 5.36
N THR A 78 -0.96 0.52 5.41
CA THR A 78 -0.70 -0.43 6.48
C THR A 78 -0.18 0.30 7.71
N ARG A 79 -0.82 0.08 8.86
CA ARG A 79 -0.43 0.54 10.19
C ARG A 79 -0.44 -0.63 11.18
N ARG A 80 -0.30 -0.36 12.49
CA ARG A 80 -0.15 -1.39 13.50
C ARG A 80 -1.36 -2.31 13.69
N SER A 81 -2.58 -1.87 13.42
CA SER A 81 -3.79 -2.67 13.63
C SER A 81 -3.94 -3.92 12.76
N THR A 82 -3.18 -4.01 11.69
CA THR A 82 -3.06 -5.22 10.86
C THR A 82 -1.66 -5.81 10.89
N ASP A 83 -0.81 -5.34 11.79
CA ASP A 83 0.53 -5.89 11.97
C ASP A 83 0.48 -7.23 12.73
N VAL A 84 -0.57 -7.98 12.47
CA VAL A 84 -0.70 -9.35 12.90
C VAL A 84 0.41 -10.12 12.20
N ILE A 85 1.51 -10.27 12.90
CA ILE A 85 2.43 -11.33 12.61
C ILE A 85 1.92 -12.55 13.40
N ALA A 86 0.69 -12.94 13.15
CA ALA A 86 0.13 -14.21 13.55
C ALA A 86 0.82 -15.35 12.79
N VAL A 87 2.13 -15.24 12.73
CA VAL A 87 3.01 -16.23 12.17
C VAL A 87 3.54 -17.02 13.36
N SER A 88 3.12 -18.27 13.45
CA SER A 88 3.55 -19.19 14.52
C SER A 88 5.08 -19.41 14.58
N ASP A 89 5.81 -19.03 13.54
CA ASP A 89 7.27 -19.10 13.48
C ASP A 89 7.90 -17.72 13.80
N PRO A 90 8.52 -17.53 14.98
CA PRO A 90 9.08 -16.25 15.40
C PRO A 90 10.22 -15.75 14.50
N VAL A 91 10.88 -16.65 13.78
CA VAL A 91 11.94 -16.29 12.83
C VAL A 91 11.34 -15.67 11.58
N VAL A 92 10.25 -16.26 11.06
CA VAL A 92 9.50 -15.70 9.93
C VAL A 92 8.85 -14.38 10.32
N ALA A 93 8.32 -14.26 11.54
CA ALA A 93 7.78 -13.01 12.07
C ALA A 93 8.82 -11.88 12.07
N ARG A 94 10.04 -12.15 12.53
CA ARG A 94 11.14 -11.19 12.53
C ARG A 94 11.57 -10.80 11.12
N ALA A 95 11.65 -11.75 10.21
CA ALA A 95 11.95 -11.50 8.80
C ALA A 95 10.89 -10.59 8.14
N LEU A 96 9.60 -10.84 8.41
CA LEU A 96 8.51 -10.01 7.91
C LEU A 96 8.56 -8.58 8.45
N ARG A 97 8.82 -8.39 9.74
CA ARG A 97 8.99 -7.04 10.33
C ARG A 97 10.11 -6.30 9.61
N PHE A 98 11.28 -6.91 9.50
CA PHE A 98 12.41 -6.29 8.82
C PHE A 98 12.08 -5.86 7.39
N ILE A 99 11.39 -6.70 6.60
CA ILE A 99 10.98 -6.37 5.24
C ILE A 99 10.00 -5.19 5.23
N ARG A 100 9.05 -5.15 6.17
CA ARG A 100 8.04 -4.07 6.28
C ARG A 100 8.63 -2.74 6.73
N ASP A 101 9.60 -2.78 7.63
CA ASP A 101 10.23 -1.58 8.17
C ASP A 101 11.16 -0.88 7.16
N HIS A 102 11.49 -1.56 6.04
CA HIS A 102 12.41 -1.05 5.03
C HIS A 102 11.83 -1.06 3.60
N PRO A 103 10.62 -0.50 3.36
CA PRO A 103 9.92 -0.64 2.08
C PRO A 103 10.63 0.09 0.94
N GLY A 104 11.37 1.18 1.25
CA GLY A 104 12.09 2.00 0.28
C GLY A 104 13.48 1.47 -0.10
N HIS A 105 14.04 0.54 0.68
CA HIS A 105 15.41 0.05 0.46
C HIS A 105 15.46 -1.21 -0.42
N PRO A 106 16.51 -1.37 -1.24
CA PRO A 106 16.73 -2.58 -2.03
C PRO A 106 17.24 -3.73 -1.15
N ILE A 107 16.35 -4.33 -0.34
CA ILE A 107 16.67 -5.47 0.52
C ILE A 107 17.01 -6.71 -0.31
N ARG A 108 18.07 -7.43 0.07
CA ARG A 108 18.42 -8.74 -0.47
C ARG A 108 17.98 -9.86 0.47
N VAL A 109 17.66 -11.03 -0.11
CA VAL A 109 17.23 -12.20 0.68
C VAL A 109 18.32 -12.63 1.68
N GLU A 110 19.58 -12.42 1.32
CA GLU A 110 20.74 -12.71 2.16
C GLU A 110 20.79 -11.86 3.43
N GLU A 111 20.38 -10.59 3.33
CA GLU A 111 20.30 -9.68 4.49
C GLU A 111 19.22 -10.13 5.46
N VAL A 112 18.06 -10.53 4.93
CA VAL A 112 16.97 -11.07 5.74
C VAL A 112 17.39 -12.39 6.40
N ALA A 113 18.12 -13.24 5.70
CA ALA A 113 18.62 -14.51 6.22
C ALA A 113 19.65 -14.28 7.34
N LYS A 114 20.56 -13.33 7.15
CA LYS A 114 21.56 -12.94 8.16
C LYS A 114 20.89 -12.40 9.43
N LEU A 115 19.90 -11.52 9.29
CA LEU A 115 19.10 -11.00 10.41
C LEU A 115 18.40 -12.13 11.18
N ALA A 116 17.91 -13.13 10.45
CA ALA A 116 17.24 -14.29 11.01
C ALA A 116 18.21 -15.33 11.60
N SER A 117 19.52 -15.14 11.48
CA SER A 117 20.57 -16.09 11.86
C SER A 117 20.39 -17.48 11.20
N LEU A 118 19.94 -17.48 9.94
CA LEU A 118 19.69 -18.69 9.16
C LEU A 118 20.41 -18.64 7.81
N SER A 119 20.64 -19.84 7.24
CA SER A 119 21.00 -19.90 5.82
C SER A 119 19.81 -19.46 4.94
N ARG A 120 20.11 -18.88 3.77
CA ARG A 120 19.07 -18.51 2.79
C ARG A 120 18.11 -19.67 2.51
N ARG A 121 18.63 -20.89 2.31
CA ARG A 121 17.81 -22.08 2.03
C ARG A 121 16.85 -22.41 3.18
N THR A 122 17.31 -22.31 4.41
CA THR A 122 16.50 -22.59 5.59
C THR A 122 15.40 -21.54 5.78
N LEU A 123 15.75 -20.26 5.60
CA LEU A 123 14.76 -19.15 5.66
C LEU A 123 13.70 -19.33 4.57
N GLU A 124 14.08 -19.55 3.31
CA GLU A 124 13.13 -19.71 2.19
C GLU A 124 12.18 -20.89 2.42
N ARG A 125 12.67 -22.03 2.92
CA ARG A 125 11.84 -23.17 3.26
C ARG A 125 10.82 -22.87 4.36
N ARG A 126 11.26 -22.22 5.46
CA ARG A 126 10.37 -21.82 6.57
C ARG A 126 9.34 -20.80 6.11
N PHE A 127 9.82 -19.77 5.41
CA PHE A 127 8.98 -18.68 4.92
C PHE A 127 7.88 -19.18 3.98
N ARG A 128 8.21 -20.07 3.03
CA ARG A 128 7.22 -20.68 2.13
C ARG A 128 6.21 -21.55 2.87
N ARG A 129 6.65 -22.31 3.87
CA ARG A 129 5.74 -23.15 4.66
C ARG A 129 4.71 -22.31 5.42
N VAL A 130 5.11 -21.16 5.92
CA VAL A 130 4.27 -20.31 6.76
C VAL A 130 3.47 -19.29 5.93
N MET A 131 4.12 -18.66 4.94
CA MET A 131 3.54 -17.56 4.17
C MET A 131 2.97 -17.99 2.80
N GLY A 132 3.20 -19.21 2.36
CA GLY A 132 2.80 -19.66 1.03
C GLY A 132 3.59 -19.03 -0.13
N CYS A 133 4.54 -18.13 0.14
CA CYS A 133 5.31 -17.42 -0.87
C CYS A 133 6.81 -17.34 -0.52
N SER A 134 7.65 -16.92 -1.48
CA SER A 134 9.08 -16.73 -1.24
C SER A 134 9.37 -15.41 -0.51
N VAL A 135 10.52 -15.34 0.17
CA VAL A 135 11.02 -14.10 0.79
C VAL A 135 11.17 -12.99 -0.26
N LEU A 136 11.72 -13.32 -1.44
CA LEU A 136 11.85 -12.35 -2.54
C LEU A 136 10.50 -11.82 -3.04
N HIS A 137 9.48 -12.68 -3.09
CA HIS A 137 8.12 -12.26 -3.46
C HIS A 137 7.59 -11.22 -2.47
N GLN A 138 7.76 -11.47 -1.17
CA GLN A 138 7.32 -10.55 -0.13
C GLN A 138 8.06 -9.21 -0.17
N ILE A 139 9.38 -9.23 -0.36
CA ILE A 139 10.20 -8.02 -0.55
C ILE A 139 9.68 -7.21 -1.74
N ARG A 140 9.44 -7.86 -2.87
CA ARG A 140 8.92 -7.20 -4.07
C ARG A 140 7.53 -6.61 -3.86
N ARG A 141 6.67 -7.30 -3.15
CA ARG A 141 5.32 -6.84 -2.81
C ARG A 141 5.39 -5.57 -1.97
N VAL A 142 6.08 -5.59 -0.84
CA VAL A 142 6.20 -4.43 0.06
C VAL A 142 6.80 -3.22 -0.67
N ARG A 143 7.84 -3.44 -1.45
CA ARG A 143 8.47 -2.36 -2.25
C ARG A 143 7.54 -1.82 -3.33
N SER A 144 6.75 -2.68 -3.99
CA SER A 144 5.76 -2.26 -4.98
C SER A 144 4.62 -1.45 -4.35
N ASP A 145 4.22 -1.80 -3.12
CA ASP A 145 3.21 -1.07 -2.36
C ASP A 145 3.71 0.34 -2.02
N GLU A 146 4.97 0.47 -1.60
CA GLU A 146 5.59 1.78 -1.34
C GLU A 146 5.72 2.64 -2.60
N ILE A 147 6.11 2.05 -3.73
CA ILE A 147 6.11 2.75 -5.02
C ILE A 147 4.70 3.27 -5.35
N ALA A 148 3.69 2.42 -5.23
CA ALA A 148 2.30 2.79 -5.50
C ALA A 148 1.85 3.94 -4.59
N ARG A 149 2.17 3.89 -3.29
CA ARG A 149 1.89 4.95 -2.33
C ARG A 149 2.50 6.29 -2.77
N LEU A 150 3.79 6.32 -3.07
CA LEU A 150 4.48 7.54 -3.52
C LEU A 150 3.92 8.10 -4.84
N LEU A 151 3.53 7.22 -5.77
CA LEU A 151 2.90 7.63 -7.02
C LEU A 151 1.53 8.28 -6.82
N LEU A 152 0.77 7.86 -5.81
CA LEU A 152 -0.60 8.32 -5.56
C LEU A 152 -0.66 9.52 -4.59
N GLU A 153 0.20 9.53 -3.56
CA GLU A 153 0.16 10.53 -2.50
C GLU A 153 1.03 11.75 -2.78
N THR A 154 1.98 11.66 -3.73
CA THR A 154 2.90 12.76 -4.02
C THR A 154 2.83 13.22 -5.47
N GLN A 155 3.19 14.49 -5.69
CA GLN A 155 3.36 15.09 -7.03
C GLN A 155 4.80 14.91 -7.57
N LEU A 156 5.64 14.16 -6.87
CA LEU A 156 7.03 13.96 -7.30
C LEU A 156 7.09 13.37 -8.71
N PRO A 157 7.95 13.88 -9.59
CA PRO A 157 8.24 13.26 -10.88
C PRO A 157 8.67 11.80 -10.70
N VAL A 158 8.27 10.93 -11.63
CA VAL A 158 8.59 9.50 -11.58
C VAL A 158 10.09 9.24 -11.43
N GLY A 159 10.92 10.08 -12.07
CA GLY A 159 12.37 10.01 -11.92
C GLY A 159 12.87 10.27 -10.51
N GLN A 160 12.26 11.23 -9.80
CA GLN A 160 12.61 11.52 -8.41
C GLN A 160 12.17 10.39 -7.47
N ILE A 161 11.01 9.78 -7.71
CA ILE A 161 10.59 8.59 -6.95
C ILE A 161 11.56 7.43 -7.17
N ALA A 162 11.98 7.19 -8.42
CA ALA A 162 12.95 6.16 -8.74
C ALA A 162 14.28 6.38 -7.99
N ALA A 163 14.83 7.60 -8.05
CA ALA A 163 16.05 7.96 -7.35
C ALA A 163 15.93 7.82 -5.83
N ARG A 164 14.83 8.31 -5.24
CA ARG A 164 14.54 8.20 -3.80
C ARG A 164 14.50 6.75 -3.31
N LEU A 165 14.01 5.84 -4.14
CA LEU A 165 13.93 4.42 -3.84
C LEU A 165 15.18 3.63 -4.25
N GLY A 166 16.26 4.31 -4.66
CA GLY A 166 17.55 3.70 -4.99
C GLY A 166 17.56 2.88 -6.28
N PHE A 167 16.72 3.23 -7.25
CA PHE A 167 16.80 2.65 -8.59
C PHE A 167 17.90 3.35 -9.40
N ALA A 168 18.69 2.56 -10.14
CA ALA A 168 19.78 3.09 -10.96
C ALA A 168 19.28 4.03 -12.07
N ASP A 169 18.12 3.73 -12.64
CA ASP A 169 17.48 4.54 -13.68
C ASP A 169 15.96 4.36 -13.69
N VAL A 170 15.29 5.28 -14.39
CA VAL A 170 13.82 5.30 -14.52
C VAL A 170 13.29 4.11 -15.32
N GLN A 171 14.08 3.57 -16.25
CA GLN A 171 13.66 2.44 -17.09
C GLN A 171 13.64 1.16 -16.24
N HIS A 172 14.66 0.96 -15.39
CA HIS A 172 14.69 -0.14 -14.44
C HIS A 172 13.51 -0.05 -13.44
N PHE A 173 13.26 1.14 -12.91
CA PHE A 173 12.10 1.39 -12.05
C PHE A 173 10.77 1.04 -12.76
N ALA A 174 10.57 1.52 -13.98
CA ALA A 174 9.34 1.26 -14.74
C ALA A 174 9.16 -0.24 -15.04
N ARG A 175 10.22 -0.95 -15.43
CA ARG A 175 10.19 -2.41 -15.63
C ARG A 175 9.84 -3.16 -14.35
N TYR A 176 10.45 -2.77 -13.22
CA TYR A 176 10.17 -3.37 -11.92
C TYR A 176 8.69 -3.21 -11.55
N PHE A 177 8.17 -1.99 -11.64
CA PHE A 177 6.78 -1.69 -11.31
C PHE A 177 5.81 -2.42 -12.24
N ARG A 178 6.10 -2.44 -13.55
CA ARG A 178 5.27 -3.16 -14.53
C ARG A 178 5.27 -4.67 -14.28
N ALA A 179 6.37 -5.26 -13.87
CA ALA A 179 6.44 -6.69 -13.53
C ALA A 179 5.57 -7.05 -12.32
N THR A 180 5.39 -6.12 -11.37
CA THR A 180 4.62 -6.35 -10.14
C THR A 180 3.16 -5.92 -10.25
N ARG A 181 2.86 -4.83 -10.96
CA ARG A 181 1.52 -4.21 -11.06
C ARG A 181 0.86 -4.33 -12.42
N ARG A 182 1.54 -4.89 -13.43
CA ARG A 182 1.07 -5.06 -14.81
C ARG A 182 0.68 -3.75 -15.51
N THR A 183 1.13 -2.62 -14.99
CA THR A 183 0.89 -1.28 -15.55
C THR A 183 2.14 -0.42 -15.40
N THR A 184 2.25 0.66 -16.18
CA THR A 184 3.37 1.60 -16.04
C THR A 184 3.14 2.57 -14.88
N PRO A 185 4.18 3.13 -14.24
CA PRO A 185 4.05 4.11 -13.15
C PRO A 185 3.18 5.31 -13.55
N LEU A 186 3.36 5.83 -14.76
CA LEU A 186 2.58 6.98 -15.26
C LEU A 186 1.12 6.60 -15.50
N ALA A 187 0.83 5.44 -16.11
CA ALA A 187 -0.53 4.98 -16.31
C ALA A 187 -1.23 4.73 -14.96
N PHE A 188 -0.51 4.17 -14.00
CA PHE A 188 -1.03 3.95 -12.65
C PHE A 188 -1.38 5.28 -11.95
N ARG A 189 -0.49 6.28 -12.01
CA ARG A 189 -0.75 7.62 -11.48
C ARG A 189 -1.94 8.29 -12.16
N ARG A 190 -2.04 8.22 -13.51
CA ARG A 190 -3.16 8.82 -14.24
C ARG A 190 -4.50 8.17 -13.89
N ALA A 191 -4.51 6.86 -13.72
CA ALA A 191 -5.73 6.12 -13.43
C ALA A 191 -6.24 6.35 -12.00
N LEU A 192 -5.34 6.41 -11.01
CA LEU A 192 -5.67 6.35 -9.59
C LEU A 192 -5.17 7.54 -8.77
N GLY A 193 -4.30 8.40 -9.35
CA GLY A 193 -3.71 9.55 -8.64
C GLY A 193 -4.75 10.58 -8.20
N LYS A 194 -4.43 11.35 -7.17
CA LYS A 194 -5.30 12.36 -6.55
C LYS A 194 -5.72 13.45 -7.54
N HIS A 195 -4.83 13.82 -8.47
CA HIS A 195 -5.14 14.83 -9.47
C HIS A 195 -5.30 14.17 -10.84
N PRO A 196 -6.46 14.31 -11.51
CA PRO A 196 -6.58 13.96 -12.91
C PRO A 196 -5.58 14.78 -13.70
N ALA A 197 -4.84 14.14 -14.63
CA ALA A 197 -3.99 14.89 -15.53
C ALA A 197 -4.86 15.94 -16.23
N ALA A 198 -4.43 17.20 -16.19
CA ALA A 198 -5.08 18.26 -16.96
C ALA A 198 -5.14 17.77 -18.41
N SER A 199 -6.37 17.59 -18.89
CA SER A 199 -6.62 17.27 -20.30
C SER A 199 -6.25 18.51 -21.08
N GLY A 200 -5.02 18.53 -21.66
CA GLY A 200 -4.61 19.53 -22.64
C GLY A 200 -5.38 19.33 -23.95
#